data_0e6a275e0cdb2d66f682946b73b3e115
#
_entry.id   0e6a275e0cdb2d66f682946b73b3e115
#
_cell.length_a   1.000
_cell.length_b   1.000
_cell.length_c   1.000
_cell.angle_alpha   90.00
_cell.angle_beta   90.00
_cell.angle_gamma   90.00
#
_symmetry.space_group_name_H-M   'P 1'
#
loop_
_entity.id
_entity.type
_entity.pdbx_description
1 polymer ?
#
loop_
_entity_poly.entity_id
_entity_poly.type
_entity_poly.pdbx_seq_one_letter_code
_entity_poly.pdbx_strand_id
1 'polypeptide(L)'
;MFHSIRRPDVLSVTLAAAGILMVTMGTRQSFGLFISPINSSTGMGIATISLALAIGQFTWGAIQPIAGAIADRYGPRLVLQAALVTLAMGCAITPFIENGFGLAIALGILASMGSGAGSFSVLIGAAAQRLPFESRGTASGVINAGGSFGQFIFAPLLQKLIQSMGWMGAMWAMAVATLAALPLIGKLTGPTTAVPQHADDSRLGPAVLEALKNPSYWLLHAGFFTCGFHIAFLVTHLPGEVNLCGLPPSVASWSLAIIGLANVFGSLYAGSCVARYRSKYVLAVMYASRALLIVWYLWMPRTEWTYYVFAAGL
;
A
#
# COMPACT_ATOMS: atom_id res chain seq x y z
N MET A 1 21.97 -15.63 -3.33
CA MET A 1 20.98 -14.57 -3.55
C MET A 1 21.17 -13.36 -2.64
N PHE A 2 21.51 -13.49 -1.37
CA PHE A 2 21.69 -12.36 -0.43
C PHE A 2 23.09 -11.73 -0.38
N HIS A 3 24.06 -12.27 -1.11
CA HIS A 3 25.45 -11.77 -1.04
C HIS A 3 25.64 -10.39 -1.71
N SER A 4 24.80 -10.06 -2.71
CA SER A 4 24.87 -8.78 -3.43
C SER A 4 24.34 -7.58 -2.63
N ILE A 5 23.46 -7.81 -1.63
CA ILE A 5 22.90 -6.75 -0.77
C ILE A 5 23.85 -6.36 0.38
N ARG A 6 24.87 -7.14 0.69
CA ARG A 6 25.80 -6.86 1.81
C ARG A 6 26.70 -5.64 1.62
N ARG A 7 26.72 -5.02 0.44
CA ARG A 7 27.40 -3.75 0.24
C ARG A 7 26.66 -2.65 1.01
N PRO A 8 27.32 -1.87 1.87
CA PRO A 8 26.65 -0.87 2.72
C PRO A 8 25.79 0.11 1.95
N ASP A 9 26.21 0.49 0.74
CA ASP A 9 25.48 1.42 -0.12
C ASP A 9 24.19 0.81 -0.66
N VAL A 10 24.22 -0.45 -1.11
CA VAL A 10 23.05 -1.19 -1.62
C VAL A 10 22.03 -1.40 -0.49
N LEU A 11 22.51 -1.79 0.69
CA LEU A 11 21.67 -2.00 1.87
C LEU A 11 21.00 -0.69 2.30
N SER A 12 21.75 0.41 2.37
CA SER A 12 21.23 1.71 2.82
C SER A 12 20.13 2.25 1.90
N VAL A 13 20.31 2.14 0.58
CA VAL A 13 19.31 2.54 -0.42
C VAL A 13 18.06 1.66 -0.33
N THR A 14 18.25 0.35 -0.23
CA THR A 14 17.16 -0.62 -0.15
C THR A 14 16.32 -0.43 1.13
N LEU A 15 16.97 -0.27 2.28
CA LEU A 15 16.30 -0.05 3.57
C LEU A 15 15.60 1.32 3.62
N ALA A 16 16.18 2.35 3.01
CA ALA A 16 15.54 3.66 2.93
C ALA A 16 14.25 3.60 2.10
N ALA A 17 14.29 2.93 0.93
CA ALA A 17 13.11 2.73 0.11
C ALA A 17 12.05 1.87 0.83
N ALA A 18 12.47 0.78 1.47
CA ALA A 18 11.60 -0.09 2.27
C ALA A 18 10.95 0.68 3.44
N GLY A 19 11.72 1.56 4.12
CA GLY A 19 11.23 2.40 5.21
C GLY A 19 10.19 3.43 4.75
N ILE A 20 10.40 4.07 3.60
CA ILE A 20 9.40 4.99 3.02
C ILE A 20 8.13 4.21 2.66
N LEU A 21 8.27 3.05 1.99
CA LEU A 21 7.12 2.22 1.63
C LEU A 21 6.39 1.68 2.86
N MET A 22 7.13 1.34 3.93
CA MET A 22 6.57 0.92 5.21
C MET A 22 5.64 1.99 5.78
N VAL A 23 6.06 3.25 5.78
CA VAL A 23 5.25 4.36 6.30
C VAL A 23 4.07 4.66 5.38
N THR A 24 4.27 4.79 4.08
CA THR A 24 3.19 5.14 3.14
C THR A 24 2.12 4.06 3.05
N MET A 25 2.51 2.78 2.97
CA MET A 25 1.58 1.66 2.93
C MET A 25 0.98 1.35 4.28
N GLY A 26 1.77 1.40 5.36
CA GLY A 26 1.28 1.20 6.72
C GLY A 26 0.19 2.21 7.09
N THR A 27 0.41 3.49 6.81
CA THR A 27 -0.59 4.55 6.99
C THR A 27 -1.85 4.27 6.18
N ARG A 28 -1.70 4.06 4.87
CA ARG A 28 -2.84 3.87 3.97
C ARG A 28 -3.69 2.63 4.32
N GLN A 29 -3.05 1.51 4.57
CA GLN A 29 -3.75 0.25 4.84
C GLN A 29 -4.40 0.21 6.24
N SER A 30 -4.13 1.21 7.07
CA SER A 30 -4.74 1.36 8.39
C SER A 30 -5.93 2.33 8.41
N PHE A 31 -6.26 3.01 7.30
CA PHE A 31 -7.38 3.96 7.27
C PHE A 31 -8.73 3.33 7.63
N GLY A 32 -8.93 2.04 7.38
CA GLY A 32 -10.13 1.32 7.79
C GLY A 32 -10.41 1.35 9.30
N LEU A 33 -9.37 1.43 10.13
CA LEU A 33 -9.50 1.53 11.59
C LEU A 33 -10.16 2.84 12.05
N PHE A 34 -10.15 3.86 11.22
CA PHE A 34 -10.71 5.18 11.55
C PHE A 34 -12.18 5.34 11.20
N ILE A 35 -12.78 4.43 10.41
CA ILE A 35 -14.18 4.54 9.96
C ILE A 35 -15.12 4.66 11.16
N SER A 36 -15.05 3.74 12.10
CA SER A 36 -15.93 3.73 13.28
C SER A 36 -15.68 4.92 14.22
N PRO A 37 -14.43 5.24 14.60
CA PRO A 37 -14.15 6.42 15.42
C PRO A 37 -14.58 7.75 14.80
N ILE A 38 -14.34 7.95 13.50
CA ILE A 38 -14.79 9.16 12.80
C ILE A 38 -16.32 9.21 12.77
N ASN A 39 -16.99 8.11 12.44
CA ASN A 39 -18.44 8.07 12.40
C ASN A 39 -19.06 8.37 13.78
N SER A 40 -18.51 7.81 14.84
CA SER A 40 -19.02 8.02 16.20
C SER A 40 -18.84 9.45 16.69
N SER A 41 -17.79 10.14 16.24
CA SER A 41 -17.50 11.51 16.69
C SER A 41 -18.17 12.59 15.83
N THR A 42 -18.34 12.35 14.53
CA THR A 42 -18.83 13.36 13.58
C THR A 42 -20.26 13.12 13.11
N GLY A 43 -20.77 11.88 13.24
CA GLY A 43 -22.09 11.51 12.73
C GLY A 43 -22.23 11.52 11.20
N MET A 44 -21.11 11.57 10.44
CA MET A 44 -21.14 11.67 8.97
C MET A 44 -21.79 10.49 8.26
N GLY A 45 -21.92 9.34 8.93
CA GLY A 45 -22.40 8.10 8.34
C GLY A 45 -21.28 7.27 7.69
N ILE A 46 -21.36 5.95 7.93
CA ILE A 46 -20.34 4.98 7.43
C ILE A 46 -20.23 5.03 5.91
N ALA A 47 -21.37 5.19 5.20
CA ALA A 47 -21.41 5.26 3.74
C ALA A 47 -20.60 6.44 3.19
N THR A 48 -20.72 7.63 3.80
CA THR A 48 -20.00 8.84 3.41
C THR A 48 -18.48 8.66 3.62
N ILE A 49 -18.09 8.10 4.76
CA ILE A 49 -16.68 7.84 5.08
C ILE A 49 -16.11 6.79 4.11
N SER A 50 -16.87 5.72 3.86
CA SER A 50 -16.47 4.68 2.90
C SER A 50 -16.33 5.21 1.48
N LEU A 51 -17.20 6.14 1.06
CA LEU A 51 -17.08 6.81 -0.24
C LEU A 51 -15.78 7.63 -0.34
N ALA A 52 -15.43 8.38 0.72
CA ALA A 52 -14.17 9.12 0.76
C ALA A 52 -12.96 8.19 0.61
N LEU A 53 -12.97 7.02 1.29
CA LEU A 53 -11.93 6.01 1.16
C LEU A 53 -11.93 5.32 -0.21
N ALA A 54 -13.10 5.12 -0.83
CA ALA A 54 -13.20 4.59 -2.20
C ALA A 54 -12.61 5.56 -3.23
N ILE A 55 -12.89 6.86 -3.11
CA ILE A 55 -12.22 7.92 -3.87
C ILE A 55 -10.70 7.83 -3.66
N GLY A 56 -10.26 7.55 -2.43
CA GLY A 56 -8.86 7.35 -2.10
C GLY A 56 -8.23 6.17 -2.82
N GLN A 57 -8.92 5.05 -2.95
CA GLN A 57 -8.41 3.90 -3.71
C GLN A 57 -8.20 4.23 -5.19
N PHE A 58 -9.15 4.95 -5.78
CA PHE A 58 -9.04 5.42 -7.16
C PHE A 58 -7.86 6.40 -7.33
N THR A 59 -7.79 7.42 -6.47
CA THR A 59 -6.72 8.43 -6.49
C THR A 59 -5.35 7.81 -6.33
N TRP A 60 -5.22 6.85 -5.40
CA TRP A 60 -3.98 6.10 -5.16
C TRP A 60 -3.50 5.36 -6.41
N GLY A 61 -4.42 4.72 -7.15
CA GLY A 61 -4.08 4.04 -8.40
C GLY A 61 -3.75 5.03 -9.52
N ALA A 62 -4.59 6.05 -9.71
CA ALA A 62 -4.48 7.01 -10.80
C ALA A 62 -3.21 7.87 -10.74
N ILE A 63 -2.72 8.20 -9.53
CA ILE A 63 -1.53 9.03 -9.38
C ILE A 63 -0.23 8.29 -9.70
N GLN A 64 -0.18 6.95 -9.60
CA GLN A 64 1.06 6.19 -9.73
C GLN A 64 1.74 6.37 -11.10
N PRO A 65 1.06 6.21 -12.26
CA PRO A 65 1.69 6.44 -13.56
C PRO A 65 2.12 7.91 -13.75
N ILE A 66 1.36 8.86 -13.22
CA ILE A 66 1.69 10.29 -13.27
C ILE A 66 2.94 10.58 -12.45
N ALA A 67 2.97 10.10 -11.21
CA ALA A 67 4.12 10.25 -10.32
C ALA A 67 5.37 9.55 -10.87
N GLY A 68 5.21 8.38 -11.49
CA GLY A 68 6.29 7.67 -12.20
C GLY A 68 6.87 8.53 -13.34
N ALA A 69 6.03 9.03 -14.23
CA ALA A 69 6.45 9.89 -15.35
C ALA A 69 7.15 11.18 -14.87
N ILE A 70 6.65 11.80 -13.80
CA ILE A 70 7.29 12.98 -13.20
C ILE A 70 8.65 12.60 -12.57
N ALA A 71 8.72 11.45 -11.89
CA ALA A 71 9.97 10.96 -11.29
C ALA A 71 11.04 10.64 -12.35
N ASP A 72 10.64 10.09 -13.48
CA ASP A 72 11.55 9.79 -14.60
C ASP A 72 12.08 11.07 -15.26
N ARG A 73 11.25 12.11 -15.36
CA ARG A 73 11.61 13.37 -16.02
C ARG A 73 12.37 14.35 -15.10
N TYR A 74 11.92 14.49 -13.85
CA TYR A 74 12.43 15.52 -12.92
C TYR A 74 13.20 14.93 -11.74
N GLY A 75 13.33 13.60 -11.70
CA GLY A 75 13.99 12.87 -10.63
C GLY A 75 13.06 12.50 -9.49
N PRO A 76 13.35 11.39 -8.79
CA PRO A 76 12.47 10.82 -7.77
C PRO A 76 12.41 11.66 -6.48
N ARG A 77 13.41 12.53 -6.24
CA ARG A 77 13.50 13.32 -4.99
C ARG A 77 12.29 14.21 -4.79
N LEU A 78 11.96 15.01 -5.81
CA LEU A 78 10.84 15.96 -5.74
C LEU A 78 9.52 15.23 -5.54
N VAL A 79 9.32 14.13 -6.28
CA VAL A 79 8.08 13.32 -6.19
C VAL A 79 7.93 12.70 -4.81
N LEU A 80 8.98 12.11 -4.25
CA LEU A 80 8.93 11.48 -2.94
C LEU A 80 8.77 12.51 -1.80
N GLN A 81 9.39 13.69 -1.92
CA GLN A 81 9.16 14.79 -0.95
C GLN A 81 7.72 15.27 -1.01
N ALA A 82 7.20 15.55 -2.20
CA ALA A 82 5.81 15.95 -2.39
C ALA A 82 4.85 14.86 -1.88
N ALA A 83 5.14 13.59 -2.14
CA ALA A 83 4.36 12.45 -1.69
C ALA A 83 4.22 12.39 -0.17
N LEU A 84 5.33 12.45 0.56
CA LEU A 84 5.31 12.41 2.02
C LEU A 84 4.65 13.65 2.63
N VAL A 85 4.93 14.85 2.09
CA VAL A 85 4.29 16.09 2.55
C VAL A 85 2.78 16.06 2.30
N THR A 86 2.34 15.63 1.12
CA THR A 86 0.91 15.57 0.77
C THR A 86 0.18 14.53 1.63
N LEU A 87 0.79 13.35 1.88
CA LEU A 87 0.24 12.33 2.77
C LEU A 87 0.12 12.89 4.20
N ALA A 88 1.17 13.52 4.71
CA ALA A 88 1.15 14.12 6.05
C ALA A 88 0.11 15.22 6.18
N MET A 89 -0.02 16.09 5.17
CA MET A 89 -1.06 17.14 5.14
C MET A 89 -2.47 16.53 5.16
N GLY A 90 -2.73 15.51 4.35
CA GLY A 90 -4.02 14.82 4.33
C GLY A 90 -4.37 14.25 5.72
N CYS A 91 -3.43 13.60 6.39
CA CYS A 91 -3.62 13.11 7.75
C CYS A 91 -3.80 14.24 8.78
N ALA A 92 -3.00 15.32 8.68
CA ALA A 92 -3.02 16.43 9.65
C ALA A 92 -4.29 17.28 9.55
N ILE A 93 -4.87 17.43 8.36
CA ILE A 93 -6.08 18.23 8.12
C ILE A 93 -7.35 17.44 8.48
N THR A 94 -7.34 16.13 8.35
CA THR A 94 -8.52 15.28 8.60
C THR A 94 -9.20 15.53 9.95
N PRO A 95 -8.52 15.75 11.08
CA PRO A 95 -9.16 16.05 12.37
C PRO A 95 -10.02 17.32 12.42
N PHE A 96 -9.83 18.25 11.48
CA PHE A 96 -10.60 19.50 11.40
C PHE A 96 -11.80 19.40 10.46
N ILE A 97 -12.05 18.25 9.86
CA ILE A 97 -13.09 18.04 8.86
C ILE A 97 -14.36 17.50 9.52
N GLU A 98 -15.46 18.23 9.32
CA GLU A 98 -16.79 17.88 9.88
C GLU A 98 -17.80 17.45 8.81
N ASN A 99 -17.39 17.38 7.52
CA ASN A 99 -18.28 17.03 6.42
C ASN A 99 -17.64 16.04 5.44
N GLY A 100 -18.48 15.29 4.74
CA GLY A 100 -18.03 14.23 3.81
C GLY A 100 -17.23 14.74 2.62
N PHE A 101 -17.50 15.95 2.12
CA PHE A 101 -16.75 16.54 1.01
C PHE A 101 -15.32 16.88 1.43
N GLY A 102 -15.15 17.50 2.58
CA GLY A 102 -13.82 17.78 3.14
C GLY A 102 -13.04 16.48 3.40
N LEU A 103 -13.72 15.42 3.92
CA LEU A 103 -13.09 14.13 4.15
C LEU A 103 -12.64 13.48 2.83
N ALA A 104 -13.44 13.59 1.76
CA ALA A 104 -13.06 13.12 0.43
C ALA A 104 -11.82 13.85 -0.10
N ILE A 105 -11.68 15.15 0.18
CA ILE A 105 -10.46 15.90 -0.19
C ILE A 105 -9.28 15.48 0.68
N ALA A 106 -9.42 15.44 2.00
CA ALA A 106 -8.30 15.20 2.91
C ALA A 106 -7.79 13.75 2.83
N LEU A 107 -8.64 12.75 3.01
CA LEU A 107 -8.25 11.34 2.95
C LEU A 107 -8.34 10.78 1.53
N GLY A 108 -9.41 11.10 0.81
CA GLY A 108 -9.66 10.56 -0.52
C GLY A 108 -8.68 11.11 -1.57
N ILE A 109 -8.35 12.38 -1.54
CA ILE A 109 -7.44 12.98 -2.53
C ILE A 109 -6.05 13.17 -1.94
N LEU A 110 -5.86 14.03 -0.94
CA LEU A 110 -4.52 14.41 -0.49
C LEU A 110 -3.73 13.23 0.08
N ALA A 111 -4.26 12.55 1.10
CA ALA A 111 -3.54 11.45 1.73
C ALA A 111 -3.30 10.29 0.75
N SER A 112 -4.30 9.96 -0.07
CA SER A 112 -4.20 8.87 -1.04
C SER A 112 -3.28 9.19 -2.22
N MET A 113 -3.28 10.43 -2.70
CA MET A 113 -2.35 10.91 -3.71
C MET A 113 -0.90 10.85 -3.19
N GLY A 114 -0.68 11.31 -1.95
CA GLY A 114 0.62 11.22 -1.30
C GLY A 114 1.11 9.79 -1.16
N SER A 115 0.28 8.87 -0.65
CA SER A 115 0.65 7.46 -0.52
C SER A 115 0.86 6.77 -1.88
N GLY A 116 0.13 7.18 -2.92
CA GLY A 116 0.27 6.66 -4.29
C GLY A 116 1.54 7.14 -4.97
N ALA A 117 1.89 8.42 -4.83
CA ALA A 117 3.14 8.96 -5.35
C ALA A 117 4.38 8.42 -4.61
N GLY A 118 4.23 8.04 -3.32
CA GLY A 118 5.25 7.33 -2.53
C GLY A 118 5.13 5.82 -2.60
N SER A 119 4.56 5.24 -3.65
CA SER A 119 4.31 3.83 -3.80
C SER A 119 5.52 3.01 -4.27
N PHE A 120 5.32 1.70 -4.31
CA PHE A 120 6.31 0.73 -4.73
C PHE A 120 6.94 1.04 -6.10
N SER A 121 6.15 1.45 -7.09
CA SER A 121 6.62 1.71 -8.45
C SER A 121 7.65 2.84 -8.51
N VAL A 122 7.38 3.97 -7.84
CA VAL A 122 8.31 5.12 -7.79
C VAL A 122 9.56 4.78 -6.97
N LEU A 123 9.39 4.09 -5.84
CA LEU A 123 10.51 3.72 -4.97
C LEU A 123 11.44 2.70 -5.61
N ILE A 124 10.91 1.71 -6.34
CA ILE A 124 11.73 0.77 -7.11
C ILE A 124 12.45 1.48 -8.24
N GLY A 125 11.79 2.35 -8.99
CA GLY A 125 12.42 3.15 -10.03
C GLY A 125 13.59 3.98 -9.48
N ALA A 126 13.37 4.66 -8.36
CA ALA A 126 14.39 5.44 -7.67
C ALA A 126 15.58 4.57 -7.18
N ALA A 127 15.29 3.42 -6.57
CA ALA A 127 16.32 2.49 -6.12
C ALA A 127 17.10 1.87 -7.30
N ALA A 128 16.41 1.51 -8.38
CA ALA A 128 17.03 0.91 -9.56
C ALA A 128 18.03 1.83 -10.26
N GLN A 129 17.85 3.16 -10.17
CA GLN A 129 18.80 4.15 -10.69
C GLN A 129 20.13 4.15 -9.92
N ARG A 130 20.15 3.65 -8.68
CA ARG A 130 21.33 3.64 -7.80
C ARG A 130 21.92 2.26 -7.55
N LEU A 131 21.14 1.21 -7.83
CA LEU A 131 21.56 -0.15 -7.53
C LEU A 131 22.15 -0.84 -8.76
N PRO A 132 23.24 -1.64 -8.59
CA PRO A 132 23.75 -2.53 -9.62
C PRO A 132 22.63 -3.48 -10.10
N PHE A 133 22.64 -3.81 -11.39
CA PHE A 133 21.63 -4.65 -12.03
C PHE A 133 21.38 -5.96 -11.26
N GLU A 134 22.44 -6.61 -10.80
CA GLU A 134 22.39 -7.88 -10.06
C GLU A 134 21.64 -7.80 -8.72
N SER A 135 21.60 -6.61 -8.10
CA SER A 135 20.98 -6.39 -6.79
C SER A 135 19.51 -5.95 -6.89
N ARG A 136 19.05 -5.48 -8.06
CA ARG A 136 17.72 -4.86 -8.25
C ARG A 136 16.59 -5.81 -7.89
N GLY A 137 16.66 -7.07 -8.31
CA GLY A 137 15.62 -8.06 -8.01
C GLY A 137 15.44 -8.33 -6.52
N THR A 138 16.56 -8.50 -5.80
CA THR A 138 16.50 -8.75 -4.35
C THR A 138 16.11 -7.49 -3.58
N ALA A 139 16.60 -6.32 -4.00
CA ALA A 139 16.18 -5.04 -3.43
C ALA A 139 14.68 -4.79 -3.61
N SER A 140 14.14 -5.08 -4.80
CA SER A 140 12.71 -5.02 -5.09
C SER A 140 11.87 -5.87 -4.12
N GLY A 141 12.32 -7.10 -3.86
CA GLY A 141 11.66 -7.98 -2.89
C GLY A 141 11.67 -7.41 -1.46
N VAL A 142 12.82 -6.87 -1.02
CA VAL A 142 12.95 -6.25 0.31
C VAL A 142 12.10 -4.98 0.43
N ILE A 143 12.08 -4.14 -0.60
CA ILE A 143 11.25 -2.93 -0.63
C ILE A 143 9.77 -3.30 -0.52
N ASN A 144 9.31 -4.29 -1.32
CA ASN A 144 7.93 -4.77 -1.24
C ASN A 144 7.56 -5.34 0.13
N ALA A 145 8.46 -6.13 0.71
CA ALA A 145 8.29 -6.65 2.07
C ALA A 145 8.16 -5.51 3.11
N GLY A 146 8.87 -4.39 2.90
CA GLY A 146 8.75 -3.19 3.73
C GLY A 146 7.31 -2.65 3.77
N GLY A 147 6.60 -2.62 2.65
CA GLY A 147 5.19 -2.19 2.61
C GLY A 147 4.26 -3.08 3.42
N SER A 148 4.39 -4.40 3.27
CA SER A 148 3.62 -5.39 4.03
C SER A 148 3.97 -5.39 5.52
N PHE A 149 5.24 -5.21 5.84
CA PHE A 149 5.70 -5.06 7.23
C PHE A 149 5.18 -3.76 7.85
N GLY A 150 5.00 -2.70 7.03
CA GLY A 150 4.32 -1.48 7.45
C GLY A 150 2.90 -1.75 7.93
N GLN A 151 2.11 -2.51 7.18
CA GLN A 151 0.76 -2.90 7.61
C GLN A 151 0.79 -3.69 8.93
N PHE A 152 1.74 -4.63 9.07
CA PHE A 152 1.91 -5.41 10.29
C PHE A 152 2.17 -4.55 11.53
N ILE A 153 3.00 -3.52 11.42
CA ILE A 153 3.34 -2.64 12.55
C ILE A 153 2.28 -1.56 12.79
N PHE A 154 1.85 -0.88 11.70
CA PHE A 154 1.01 0.31 11.82
C PHE A 154 -0.39 -0.01 12.32
N ALA A 155 -0.99 -1.14 11.93
CA ALA A 155 -2.35 -1.47 12.33
C ALA A 155 -2.51 -1.60 13.87
N PRO A 156 -1.75 -2.43 14.60
CA PRO A 156 -1.88 -2.49 16.06
C PRO A 156 -1.36 -1.22 16.76
N LEU A 157 -0.32 -0.58 16.22
CA LEU A 157 0.19 0.68 16.78
C LEU A 157 -0.88 1.78 16.71
N LEU A 158 -1.51 1.97 15.56
CA LEU A 158 -2.54 2.98 15.38
C LEU A 158 -3.80 2.67 16.20
N GLN A 159 -4.19 1.40 16.31
CA GLN A 159 -5.28 1.01 17.17
C GLN A 159 -5.00 1.40 18.63
N LYS A 160 -3.78 1.19 19.11
CA LYS A 160 -3.37 1.61 20.45
C LYS A 160 -3.36 3.13 20.60
N LEU A 161 -2.90 3.86 19.59
CA LEU A 161 -2.93 5.33 19.59
C LEU A 161 -4.37 5.87 19.57
N ILE A 162 -5.27 5.25 18.79
CA ILE A 162 -6.70 5.62 18.80
C ILE A 162 -7.30 5.43 20.20
N GLN A 163 -6.96 4.35 20.90
CA GLN A 163 -7.46 4.08 22.24
C GLN A 163 -6.90 5.04 23.30
N SER A 164 -5.63 5.48 23.16
CA SER A 164 -4.96 6.30 24.17
C SER A 164 -5.14 7.80 23.97
N MET A 165 -5.16 8.30 22.73
CA MET A 165 -5.22 9.74 22.42
C MET A 165 -6.34 10.12 21.44
N GLY A 166 -7.24 9.17 21.17
CA GLY A 166 -8.32 9.35 20.21
C GLY A 166 -7.88 9.29 18.76
N TRP A 167 -8.85 9.23 17.86
CA TRP A 167 -8.58 9.13 16.42
C TRP A 167 -7.88 10.37 15.84
N MET A 168 -8.18 11.57 16.37
CA MET A 168 -7.51 12.81 15.95
C MET A 168 -6.03 12.78 16.28
N GLY A 169 -5.67 12.39 17.50
CA GLY A 169 -4.28 12.24 17.94
C GLY A 169 -3.53 11.19 17.12
N ALA A 170 -4.18 10.07 16.80
CA ALA A 170 -3.60 9.04 15.94
C ALA A 170 -3.36 9.54 14.49
N MET A 171 -4.24 10.38 13.93
CA MET A 171 -4.04 11.03 12.63
C MET A 171 -2.82 11.96 12.64
N TRP A 172 -2.64 12.77 13.68
CA TRP A 172 -1.45 13.61 13.81
C TRP A 172 -0.18 12.80 14.02
N ALA A 173 -0.24 11.71 14.78
CA ALA A 173 0.89 10.80 14.91
C ALA A 173 1.31 10.20 13.56
N MET A 174 0.35 9.84 12.69
CA MET A 174 0.64 9.40 11.32
C MET A 174 1.27 10.51 10.49
N ALA A 175 0.79 11.74 10.59
CA ALA A 175 1.38 12.88 9.89
C ALA A 175 2.85 13.09 10.30
N VAL A 176 3.13 13.06 11.60
CA VAL A 176 4.49 13.17 12.13
C VAL A 176 5.37 12.00 11.68
N ALA A 177 4.88 10.76 11.78
CA ALA A 177 5.62 9.57 11.33
C ALA A 177 5.95 9.64 9.83
N THR A 178 5.02 10.18 9.03
CA THR A 178 5.22 10.38 7.58
C THR A 178 6.30 11.42 7.32
N LEU A 179 6.29 12.56 8.01
CA LEU A 179 7.33 13.59 7.88
C LEU A 179 8.68 13.11 8.40
N ALA A 180 8.71 12.27 9.44
CA ALA A 180 9.93 11.66 9.95
C ALA A 180 10.61 10.73 8.93
N ALA A 181 9.92 10.28 7.89
CA ALA A 181 10.49 9.51 6.79
C ALA A 181 11.21 10.39 5.73
N LEU A 182 11.04 11.73 5.73
CA LEU A 182 11.67 12.62 4.75
C LEU A 182 13.21 12.47 4.65
N PRO A 183 13.98 12.33 5.74
CA PRO A 183 15.42 12.17 5.67
C PRO A 183 15.87 10.91 4.89
N LEU A 184 15.03 9.86 4.84
CA LEU A 184 15.33 8.64 4.10
C LEU A 184 15.46 8.89 2.59
N ILE A 185 14.78 9.93 2.06
CA ILE A 185 14.86 10.31 0.65
C ILE A 185 16.29 10.67 0.25
N GLY A 186 17.07 11.27 1.16
CA GLY A 186 18.45 11.60 0.91
C GLY A 186 19.34 10.40 0.54
N LYS A 187 18.99 9.20 1.02
CA LYS A 187 19.68 7.97 0.66
C LYS A 187 19.33 7.45 -0.73
N LEU A 188 18.12 7.77 -1.20
CA LEU A 188 17.63 7.38 -2.54
C LEU A 188 18.08 8.35 -3.65
N THR A 189 18.46 9.56 -3.28
CA THR A 189 18.76 10.64 -4.22
C THR A 189 20.22 11.07 -4.08
N GLY A 190 21.10 10.47 -4.84
CA GLY A 190 22.53 10.79 -4.93
C GLY A 190 23.02 10.71 -6.38
N PRO A 191 24.32 10.78 -6.64
CA PRO A 191 24.85 10.66 -7.99
C PRO A 191 24.30 9.41 -8.68
N THR A 192 23.65 9.59 -9.82
CA THR A 192 23.04 8.50 -10.59
C THR A 192 24.14 7.69 -11.26
N THR A 193 24.25 6.41 -10.97
CA THR A 193 25.15 5.48 -11.65
C THR A 193 24.56 4.91 -12.94
N ALA A 194 23.26 5.14 -13.16
CA ALA A 194 22.57 4.70 -14.39
C ALA A 194 22.65 5.79 -15.45
N VAL A 195 23.06 5.37 -16.66
CA VAL A 195 22.91 6.19 -17.86
C VAL A 195 21.41 6.53 -18.03
N PRO A 196 21.03 7.79 -18.23
CA PRO A 196 19.65 8.12 -18.52
C PRO A 196 19.22 7.32 -19.76
N GLN A 197 18.35 6.33 -19.58
CA GLN A 197 17.62 5.79 -20.72
C GLN A 197 16.66 6.91 -21.15
N HIS A 198 17.05 7.63 -22.17
CA HIS A 198 16.10 8.45 -22.91
C HIS A 198 15.02 7.50 -23.42
N ALA A 199 13.90 7.43 -22.70
CA ALA A 199 12.70 6.83 -23.25
C ALA A 199 12.38 7.66 -24.49
N ASP A 200 12.44 7.02 -25.65
CA ASP A 200 12.03 7.61 -26.89
C ASP A 200 10.51 7.82 -26.80
N ASP A 201 10.11 9.04 -26.38
CA ASP A 201 8.71 9.44 -26.14
C ASP A 201 7.83 9.19 -27.40
N SER A 202 8.46 9.07 -28.58
CA SER A 202 7.78 8.79 -29.84
C SER A 202 7.14 7.39 -29.91
N ARG A 203 7.55 6.44 -29.04
CA ARG A 203 7.10 5.04 -29.06
C ARG A 203 6.03 4.70 -28.01
N LEU A 204 5.78 5.58 -27.03
CA LEU A 204 4.81 5.29 -25.96
C LEU A 204 3.38 5.13 -26.47
N GLY A 205 2.92 6.02 -27.34
CA GLY A 205 1.56 5.96 -27.90
C GLY A 205 1.29 4.66 -28.69
N PRO A 206 2.14 4.30 -29.67
CA PRO A 206 2.01 3.03 -30.40
C PRO A 206 2.07 1.79 -29.50
N ALA A 207 2.98 1.75 -28.52
CA ALA A 207 3.11 0.63 -27.59
C ALA A 207 1.88 0.44 -26.70
N VAL A 208 1.30 1.53 -26.21
CA VAL A 208 0.04 1.51 -25.44
C VAL A 208 -1.11 1.01 -26.32
N LEU A 209 -1.22 1.49 -27.56
CA LEU A 209 -2.27 1.06 -28.49
C LEU A 209 -2.15 -0.43 -28.85
N GLU A 210 -0.92 -0.93 -29.02
CA GLU A 210 -0.67 -2.35 -29.26
C GLU A 210 -1.05 -3.20 -28.04
N ALA A 211 -0.68 -2.77 -26.85
CA ALA A 211 -1.07 -3.44 -25.60
C ALA A 211 -2.60 -3.52 -25.45
N LEU A 212 -3.31 -2.43 -25.75
CA LEU A 212 -4.78 -2.37 -25.66
C LEU A 212 -5.48 -3.28 -26.68
N LYS A 213 -4.83 -3.67 -27.78
CA LYS A 213 -5.34 -4.64 -28.76
C LYS A 213 -5.12 -6.09 -28.33
N ASN A 214 -4.29 -6.34 -27.32
CA ASN A 214 -3.94 -7.70 -26.91
C ASN A 214 -4.94 -8.22 -25.86
N PRO A 215 -5.70 -9.31 -26.14
CA PRO A 215 -6.66 -9.86 -25.17
C PRO A 215 -6.00 -10.37 -23.88
N SER A 216 -4.76 -10.85 -23.93
CA SER A 216 -4.02 -11.28 -22.74
C SER A 216 -3.74 -10.10 -21.79
N TYR A 217 -3.56 -8.89 -22.33
CA TYR A 217 -3.41 -7.67 -21.55
C TYR A 217 -4.68 -7.35 -20.76
N TRP A 218 -5.85 -7.45 -21.38
CA TRP A 218 -7.13 -7.23 -20.70
C TRP A 218 -7.45 -8.30 -19.67
N LEU A 219 -7.14 -9.56 -19.92
CA LEU A 219 -7.31 -10.65 -18.95
C LEU A 219 -6.41 -10.45 -17.72
N LEU A 220 -5.18 -9.98 -17.93
CA LEU A 220 -4.27 -9.63 -16.84
C LEU A 220 -4.83 -8.47 -16.01
N HIS A 221 -5.36 -7.42 -16.66
CA HIS A 221 -5.99 -6.29 -16.00
C HIS A 221 -7.23 -6.69 -15.21
N ALA A 222 -8.08 -7.56 -15.74
CA ALA A 222 -9.25 -8.09 -15.04
C ALA A 222 -8.83 -8.87 -13.78
N GLY A 223 -7.76 -9.67 -13.86
CA GLY A 223 -7.18 -10.34 -12.71
C GLY A 223 -6.69 -9.34 -11.64
N PHE A 224 -5.91 -8.34 -12.03
CA PHE A 224 -5.44 -7.30 -11.12
C PHE A 224 -6.58 -6.48 -10.52
N PHE A 225 -7.61 -6.16 -11.31
CA PHE A 225 -8.80 -5.48 -10.82
C PHE A 225 -9.49 -6.29 -9.71
N THR A 226 -9.70 -7.59 -9.94
CA THR A 226 -10.32 -8.49 -8.94
C THR A 226 -9.48 -8.56 -7.67
N CYS A 227 -8.15 -8.67 -7.79
CA CYS A 227 -7.25 -8.66 -6.65
C CYS A 227 -7.32 -7.33 -5.88
N GLY A 228 -7.23 -6.21 -6.60
CA GLY A 228 -7.29 -4.86 -6.01
C GLY A 228 -8.61 -4.61 -5.30
N PHE A 229 -9.74 -5.01 -5.91
CA PHE A 229 -11.06 -4.89 -5.34
C PHE A 229 -11.19 -5.66 -4.01
N HIS A 230 -10.80 -6.93 -3.99
CA HIS A 230 -10.86 -7.75 -2.77
C HIS A 230 -10.00 -7.18 -1.65
N ILE A 231 -8.75 -6.83 -1.93
CA ILE A 231 -7.85 -6.30 -0.90
C ILE A 231 -8.35 -4.95 -0.38
N ALA A 232 -8.75 -4.05 -1.28
CA ALA A 232 -9.25 -2.74 -0.90
C ALA A 232 -10.51 -2.83 -0.04
N PHE A 233 -11.47 -3.68 -0.45
CA PHE A 233 -12.71 -3.91 0.28
C PHE A 233 -12.44 -4.48 1.67
N LEU A 234 -11.69 -5.56 1.75
CA LEU A 234 -11.43 -6.28 3.01
C LEU A 234 -10.62 -5.44 3.98
N VAL A 235 -9.52 -4.81 3.54
CA VAL A 235 -8.69 -3.99 4.43
C VAL A 235 -9.46 -2.77 4.94
N THR A 236 -10.36 -2.21 4.13
CA THR A 236 -11.14 -1.03 4.51
C THR A 236 -12.30 -1.38 5.43
N HIS A 237 -13.05 -2.44 5.12
CA HIS A 237 -14.33 -2.73 5.80
C HIS A 237 -14.24 -3.79 6.91
N LEU A 238 -13.19 -4.62 6.92
CA LEU A 238 -12.99 -5.64 7.97
C LEU A 238 -13.02 -5.05 9.40
N PRO A 239 -12.41 -3.89 9.69
CA PRO A 239 -12.54 -3.27 11.03
C PRO A 239 -13.99 -2.92 11.39
N GLY A 240 -14.75 -2.44 10.42
CA GLY A 240 -16.18 -2.13 10.61
C GLY A 240 -17.00 -3.38 10.89
N GLU A 241 -16.75 -4.48 10.16
CA GLU A 241 -17.42 -5.76 10.37
C GLU A 241 -17.12 -6.36 11.74
N VAL A 242 -15.85 -6.35 12.16
CA VAL A 242 -15.44 -6.79 13.51
C VAL A 242 -16.23 -6.04 14.59
N ASN A 243 -16.37 -4.72 14.44
CA ASN A 243 -17.10 -3.89 15.37
C ASN A 243 -18.62 -4.20 15.36
N LEU A 244 -19.23 -4.41 14.20
CA LEU A 244 -20.63 -4.80 14.07
C LEU A 244 -20.94 -6.17 14.70
N CYS A 245 -19.97 -7.07 14.71
CA CYS A 245 -20.07 -8.36 15.41
C CYS A 245 -19.85 -8.27 16.92
N GLY A 246 -19.64 -7.06 17.47
CA GLY A 246 -19.42 -6.85 18.92
C GLY A 246 -18.05 -7.31 19.42
N LEU A 247 -17.10 -7.58 18.52
CA LEU A 247 -15.75 -8.00 18.89
C LEU A 247 -14.86 -6.78 19.22
N PRO A 248 -13.83 -6.96 20.08
CA PRO A 248 -12.92 -5.88 20.43
C PRO A 248 -12.20 -5.29 19.19
N PRO A 249 -11.95 -3.97 19.13
CA PRO A 249 -11.21 -3.34 18.05
C PRO A 249 -9.78 -3.89 17.84
N SER A 250 -9.21 -4.52 18.88
CA SER A 250 -7.94 -5.24 18.78
C SER A 250 -7.98 -6.40 17.77
N VAL A 251 -9.12 -7.08 17.61
CA VAL A 251 -9.29 -8.15 16.64
C VAL A 251 -9.11 -7.62 15.22
N ALA A 252 -9.68 -6.44 14.91
CA ALA A 252 -9.52 -5.80 13.61
C ALA A 252 -8.06 -5.45 13.33
N SER A 253 -7.39 -4.81 14.28
CA SER A 253 -5.99 -4.37 14.10
C SER A 253 -5.03 -5.55 13.99
N TRP A 254 -5.21 -6.61 14.77
CA TRP A 254 -4.43 -7.82 14.65
C TRP A 254 -4.72 -8.59 13.35
N SER A 255 -5.96 -8.62 12.88
CA SER A 255 -6.30 -9.20 11.57
C SER A 255 -5.58 -8.47 10.45
N LEU A 256 -5.59 -7.13 10.45
CA LEU A 256 -4.84 -6.34 9.47
C LEU A 256 -3.32 -6.58 9.56
N ALA A 257 -2.79 -6.73 10.78
CA ALA A 257 -1.38 -7.06 10.99
C ALA A 257 -1.04 -8.45 10.44
N ILE A 258 -1.89 -9.45 10.71
CA ILE A 258 -1.70 -10.82 10.19
C ILE A 258 -1.73 -10.84 8.66
N ILE A 259 -2.64 -10.09 8.00
CA ILE A 259 -2.63 -9.92 6.55
C ILE A 259 -1.27 -9.40 6.08
N GLY A 260 -0.74 -8.35 6.71
CA GLY A 260 0.55 -7.79 6.36
C GLY A 260 1.69 -8.81 6.50
N LEU A 261 1.73 -9.53 7.61
CA LEU A 261 2.76 -10.54 7.86
C LEU A 261 2.65 -11.74 6.90
N ALA A 262 1.43 -12.27 6.72
CA ALA A 262 1.16 -13.37 5.80
C ALA A 262 1.53 -13.01 4.35
N ASN A 263 1.31 -11.75 3.95
CA ASN A 263 1.67 -11.25 2.63
C ASN A 263 3.20 -11.24 2.40
N VAL A 264 4.02 -10.99 3.43
CA VAL A 264 5.49 -11.14 3.32
C VAL A 264 5.87 -12.57 2.98
N PHE A 265 5.37 -13.55 3.73
CA PHE A 265 5.69 -14.96 3.48
C PHE A 265 5.05 -15.47 2.19
N GLY A 266 3.80 -15.10 1.93
CA GLY A 266 3.06 -15.48 0.73
C GLY A 266 3.72 -15.00 -0.55
N SER A 267 4.21 -13.77 -0.58
CA SER A 267 4.91 -13.22 -1.75
C SER A 267 6.25 -13.92 -2.03
N LEU A 268 6.99 -14.29 -1.00
CA LEU A 268 8.23 -15.07 -1.13
C LEU A 268 7.93 -16.48 -1.65
N TYR A 269 6.90 -17.13 -1.12
CA TYR A 269 6.46 -18.46 -1.56
C TYR A 269 5.96 -18.44 -3.00
N ALA A 270 5.07 -17.49 -3.34
CA ALA A 270 4.56 -17.31 -4.70
C ALA A 270 5.69 -17.02 -5.69
N GLY A 271 6.67 -16.20 -5.32
CA GLY A 271 7.86 -15.93 -6.14
C GLY A 271 8.66 -17.21 -6.43
N SER A 272 8.82 -18.08 -5.44
CA SER A 272 9.49 -19.39 -5.62
C SER A 272 8.68 -20.35 -6.51
N CYS A 273 7.35 -20.30 -6.43
CA CYS A 273 6.46 -21.08 -7.30
C CYS A 273 6.52 -20.62 -8.76
N VAL A 274 6.52 -19.31 -9.00
CA VAL A 274 6.62 -18.75 -10.37
C VAL A 274 7.96 -19.08 -11.03
N ALA A 275 9.03 -19.27 -10.26
CA ALA A 275 10.32 -19.73 -10.78
C ALA A 275 10.29 -21.21 -11.28
N ARG A 276 9.33 -22.02 -10.81
CA ARG A 276 9.24 -23.46 -11.14
C ARG A 276 8.05 -23.80 -12.04
N TYR A 277 6.95 -23.05 -11.91
CA TYR A 277 5.68 -23.30 -12.59
C TYR A 277 5.30 -22.11 -13.47
N ARG A 278 4.46 -22.34 -14.46
CA ARG A 278 3.93 -21.26 -15.31
C ARG A 278 3.08 -20.29 -14.47
N SER A 279 3.39 -19.02 -14.54
CA SER A 279 2.76 -17.95 -13.73
C SER A 279 1.22 -17.97 -13.76
N LYS A 280 0.62 -18.35 -14.91
CA LYS A 280 -0.84 -18.46 -15.06
C LYS A 280 -1.47 -19.49 -14.11
N TYR A 281 -0.81 -20.63 -13.86
CA TYR A 281 -1.32 -21.64 -12.95
C TYR A 281 -1.16 -21.23 -11.49
N VAL A 282 -0.02 -20.60 -11.15
CA VAL A 282 0.20 -20.06 -9.81
C VAL A 282 -0.87 -19.03 -9.49
N LEU A 283 -1.13 -18.10 -10.42
CA LEU A 283 -2.16 -17.07 -10.27
C LEU A 283 -3.57 -17.70 -10.13
N ALA A 284 -3.91 -18.68 -10.96
CA ALA A 284 -5.20 -19.38 -10.89
C ALA A 284 -5.42 -20.05 -9.53
N VAL A 285 -4.40 -20.75 -8.99
CA VAL A 285 -4.46 -21.37 -7.66
C VAL A 285 -4.63 -20.32 -6.57
N MET A 286 -3.92 -19.19 -6.63
CA MET A 286 -4.06 -18.09 -5.67
C MET A 286 -5.48 -17.52 -5.66
N TYR A 287 -6.11 -17.29 -6.82
CA TYR A 287 -7.49 -16.83 -6.86
C TYR A 287 -8.49 -17.88 -6.39
N ALA A 288 -8.30 -19.13 -6.76
CA ALA A 288 -9.17 -20.22 -6.33
C ALA A 288 -9.11 -20.43 -4.82
N SER A 289 -7.91 -20.47 -4.23
CA SER A 289 -7.74 -20.58 -2.77
C SER A 289 -8.39 -19.44 -2.02
N ARG A 290 -8.26 -18.19 -2.53
CA ARG A 290 -8.92 -17.02 -1.95
C ARG A 290 -10.44 -17.13 -2.03
N ALA A 291 -10.99 -17.57 -3.16
CA ALA A 291 -12.43 -17.76 -3.29
C ALA A 291 -12.95 -18.80 -2.30
N LEU A 292 -12.27 -19.95 -2.16
CA LEU A 292 -12.61 -20.98 -1.18
C LEU A 292 -12.53 -20.45 0.26
N LEU A 293 -11.51 -19.65 0.56
CA LEU A 293 -11.35 -19.03 1.88
C LEU A 293 -12.50 -18.07 2.21
N ILE A 294 -12.95 -17.29 1.23
CA ILE A 294 -14.10 -16.39 1.42
C ILE A 294 -15.38 -17.20 1.66
N VAL A 295 -15.62 -18.26 0.90
CA VAL A 295 -16.78 -19.15 1.10
C VAL A 295 -16.71 -19.79 2.50
N TRP A 296 -15.55 -20.29 2.90
CA TRP A 296 -15.34 -20.83 4.26
C TRP A 296 -15.65 -19.77 5.33
N TYR A 297 -15.15 -18.55 5.17
CA TYR A 297 -15.39 -17.44 6.10
C TYR A 297 -16.88 -17.11 6.24
N LEU A 298 -17.65 -17.16 5.15
CA LEU A 298 -19.09 -16.87 5.19
C LEU A 298 -19.89 -17.89 6.00
N TRP A 299 -19.41 -19.15 6.08
CA TRP A 299 -20.08 -20.24 6.80
C TRP A 299 -19.64 -20.39 8.26
N MET A 300 -18.51 -19.77 8.63
CA MET A 300 -17.98 -19.88 9.98
C MET A 300 -18.63 -18.88 10.94
N PRO A 301 -18.73 -19.22 12.24
CA PRO A 301 -19.19 -18.29 13.26
C PRO A 301 -18.23 -17.09 13.37
N ARG A 302 -18.75 -15.91 13.67
CA ARG A 302 -17.98 -14.66 13.76
C ARG A 302 -17.23 -14.59 15.10
N THR A 303 -16.15 -15.34 15.21
CA THR A 303 -15.26 -15.39 16.39
C THR A 303 -13.92 -14.74 16.05
N GLU A 304 -13.15 -14.35 17.08
CA GLU A 304 -11.81 -13.79 16.91
C GLU A 304 -10.92 -14.71 16.06
N TRP A 305 -10.95 -16.02 16.34
CA TRP A 305 -10.17 -17.02 15.61
C TRP A 305 -10.55 -17.10 14.12
N THR A 306 -11.82 -16.96 13.80
CA THR A 306 -12.28 -16.96 12.41
C THR A 306 -11.68 -15.78 11.65
N TYR A 307 -11.62 -14.60 12.25
CA TYR A 307 -10.99 -13.43 11.66
C TYR A 307 -9.48 -13.61 11.48
N TYR A 308 -8.78 -14.19 12.47
CA TYR A 308 -7.33 -14.39 12.37
C TYR A 308 -6.97 -15.45 11.31
N VAL A 309 -7.69 -16.57 11.26
CA VAL A 309 -7.49 -17.60 10.23
C VAL A 309 -7.80 -17.07 8.83
N PHE A 310 -8.88 -16.31 8.69
CA PHE A 310 -9.23 -15.63 7.45
C PHE A 310 -8.14 -14.65 7.02
N ALA A 311 -7.66 -13.83 7.94
CA ALA A 311 -6.60 -12.86 7.68
C ALA A 311 -5.27 -13.54 7.28
N ALA A 312 -4.94 -14.68 7.87
CA ALA A 312 -3.72 -15.42 7.52
C ALA A 312 -3.77 -16.10 6.16
N GLY A 313 -4.98 -16.49 5.71
CA GLY A 313 -5.16 -17.16 4.43
C GLY A 313 -5.43 -16.24 3.24
N LEU A 314 -5.75 -14.96 3.49
CA LEU A 314 -6.10 -13.96 2.49
C LEU A 314 -4.89 -13.50 1.67
#